data_d1e6216c5bcbba3ffabc7f145ead5d8b
#
_entry.id   d1e6216c5bcbba3ffabc7f145ead5d8b
#
_cell.length_a   1.000
_cell.length_b   1.000
_cell.length_c   1.000
_cell.angle_alpha   90.00
_cell.angle_beta   90.00
_cell.angle_gamma   90.00
#
_symmetry.space_group_name_H-M   'P 1'
#
loop_
_entity.id
_entity.type
_entity.pdbx_description
1 polymer ?
#
loop_
_entity_poly.entity_id
_entity_poly.type
_entity_poly.pdbx_seq_one_letter_code
_entity_poly.pdbx_strand_id
1 'polypeptide(L)'
;MLTRGIYLLDTDTCIALLKKKPSVIRHLRDVGVHNCKISDVTIAELYFGAVKSGSEKHFNEVNRISSLFESYSILYLLKYAEIRWELEKKGLKIGDMDMFIAATALEEDLIIVTGNTDHFSRIEGLKIENWMER
;
A
#
# COMPACT_ATOMS: atom_id res chain seq x y z
N MET A 1 -18.76 6.25 -15.07
CA MET A 1 -18.56 5.62 -14.58
C MET A 1 -18.28 5.42 -13.59
N LEU A 2 -17.94 5.13 -13.00
CA LEU A 2 -17.73 5.06 -11.92
C LEU A 2 -16.78 4.26 -11.41
N THR A 3 -16.28 4.37 -10.40
CA THR A 3 -15.38 3.64 -9.87
C THR A 3 -15.75 2.73 -9.42
N ARG A 4 -15.03 1.99 -9.21
CA ARG A 4 -15.09 1.02 -9.08
C ARG A 4 -14.54 0.34 -8.04
N GLY A 5 -13.76 0.63 -7.27
CA GLY A 5 -13.19 -0.12 -6.17
C GLY A 5 -12.69 0.80 -5.10
N ILE A 6 -12.16 0.20 -4.07
CA ILE A 6 -11.44 0.87 -3.01
C ILE A 6 -9.99 0.48 -3.17
N TYR A 7 -9.09 1.44 -3.00
CA TYR A 7 -7.68 1.29 -3.28
C TYR A 7 -6.87 1.28 -2.00
N LEU A 8 -5.93 0.36 -1.88
CA LEU A 8 -5.00 0.29 -0.75
C LEU A 8 -3.64 0.73 -1.26
N LEU A 9 -3.19 1.91 -0.82
CA LEU A 9 -1.94 2.48 -1.30
C LEU A 9 -0.77 1.87 -0.55
N ASP A 10 0.15 1.24 -1.29
CA ASP A 10 1.37 0.68 -0.71
C ASP A 10 2.35 1.80 -0.37
N THR A 11 3.37 1.46 0.38
CA THR A 11 4.35 2.42 0.91
C THR A 11 5.03 3.22 -0.20
N ASP A 12 5.46 2.57 -1.28
CA ASP A 12 6.16 3.28 -2.36
C ASP A 12 5.26 4.29 -3.07
N THR A 13 3.97 3.99 -3.19
CA THR A 13 3.00 4.94 -3.75
C THR A 13 2.82 6.13 -2.84
N CYS A 14 2.77 5.90 -1.52
CA CYS A 14 2.68 6.99 -0.55
C CYS A 14 3.92 7.86 -0.58
N ILE A 15 5.11 7.26 -0.73
CA ILE A 15 6.36 8.02 -0.86
C ILE A 15 6.31 8.88 -2.12
N ALA A 16 5.83 8.31 -3.24
CA ALA A 16 5.69 9.06 -4.48
C ALA A 16 4.73 10.23 -4.33
N LEU A 17 3.65 10.03 -3.56
CA LEU A 17 2.69 11.08 -3.27
C LEU A 17 3.34 12.20 -2.45
N LEU A 18 4.16 11.85 -1.46
CA LEU A 18 4.90 12.83 -0.66
C LEU A 18 5.87 13.64 -1.53
N LYS A 19 6.43 13.01 -2.56
CA LYS A 19 7.32 13.68 -3.50
C LYS A 19 6.56 14.39 -4.61
N LYS A 20 5.22 14.40 -4.53
CA LYS A 20 4.35 15.08 -5.47
C LYS A 20 4.51 14.60 -6.91
N LYS A 21 4.68 13.28 -7.08
CA LYS A 21 4.81 12.69 -8.41
C LYS A 21 3.50 12.92 -9.19
N PRO A 22 3.56 13.59 -10.36
CA PRO A 22 2.34 14.00 -11.06
C PRO A 22 1.39 12.85 -11.43
N SER A 23 1.92 11.70 -11.84
CA SER A 23 1.08 10.57 -12.22
C SER A 23 0.28 10.04 -11.03
N VAL A 24 0.90 10.00 -9.84
CA VAL A 24 0.23 9.53 -8.63
C VAL A 24 -0.85 10.52 -8.22
N ILE A 25 -0.53 11.82 -8.25
CA ILE A 25 -1.50 12.86 -7.90
C ILE A 25 -2.70 12.80 -8.84
N ARG A 26 -2.46 12.60 -10.13
CA ARG A 26 -3.53 12.54 -11.13
C ARG A 26 -4.45 11.35 -10.86
N HIS A 27 -3.89 10.15 -10.62
CA HIS A 27 -4.70 8.98 -10.30
C HIS A 27 -5.50 9.18 -9.02
N LEU A 28 -4.87 9.75 -7.98
CA LEU A 28 -5.54 10.01 -6.72
C LEU A 28 -6.74 10.95 -6.92
N ARG A 29 -6.55 11.99 -7.73
CA ARG A 29 -7.63 12.91 -8.05
C ARG A 29 -8.76 12.21 -8.79
N ASP A 30 -8.41 11.34 -9.74
CA ASP A 30 -9.40 10.66 -10.57
C ASP A 30 -10.27 9.69 -9.76
N VAL A 31 -9.68 8.94 -8.84
CA VAL A 31 -10.45 7.96 -8.05
C VAL A 31 -11.05 8.57 -6.78
N GLY A 32 -10.48 9.67 -6.30
CA GLY A 32 -10.96 10.33 -5.08
C GLY A 32 -10.27 9.84 -3.83
N VAL A 33 -9.89 10.78 -2.96
CA VAL A 33 -9.18 10.47 -1.71
C VAL A 33 -9.97 9.51 -0.83
N HIS A 34 -11.31 9.68 -0.78
CA HIS A 34 -12.15 8.85 0.09
C HIS A 34 -12.22 7.39 -0.35
N ASN A 35 -11.81 7.09 -1.58
CA ASN A 35 -11.75 5.72 -2.06
C ASN A 35 -10.36 5.09 -1.87
N CYS A 36 -9.46 5.81 -1.21
CA CYS A 36 -8.10 5.33 -0.97
C CYS A 36 -7.88 5.12 0.51
N LYS A 37 -7.24 4.00 0.83
CA LYS A 37 -6.95 3.61 2.22
C LYS A 37 -5.47 3.27 2.33
N ILE A 38 -4.96 3.20 3.54
CA ILE A 38 -3.59 2.74 3.79
C ILE A 38 -3.61 1.74 4.93
N SER A 39 -2.56 0.92 5.01
CA SER A 39 -2.41 -0.04 6.10
C SER A 39 -1.59 0.60 7.23
N ASP A 40 -1.83 0.16 8.47
CA ASP A 40 -0.98 0.53 9.60
C ASP A 40 0.48 0.13 9.32
N VAL A 41 0.69 -0.96 8.57
CA VAL A 41 2.03 -1.37 8.15
C VAL A 41 2.69 -0.28 7.32
N THR A 42 1.96 0.29 6.37
CA THR A 42 2.45 1.38 5.53
C THR A 42 2.77 2.61 6.38
N ILE A 43 1.89 2.95 7.33
CA ILE A 43 2.12 4.06 8.22
C ILE A 43 3.42 3.86 9.01
N ALA A 44 3.62 2.64 9.53
CA ALA A 44 4.84 2.32 10.28
C ALA A 44 6.09 2.49 9.42
N GLU A 45 6.04 2.04 8.17
CA GLU A 45 7.18 2.18 7.25
C GLU A 45 7.47 3.64 6.93
N LEU A 46 6.42 4.44 6.75
CA LEU A 46 6.58 5.87 6.49
C LEU A 46 7.20 6.58 7.71
N TYR A 47 6.76 6.24 8.91
CA TYR A 47 7.36 6.80 10.12
C TYR A 47 8.81 6.38 10.30
N PHE A 48 9.12 5.14 9.95
CA PHE A 48 10.52 4.69 10.01
C PHE A 48 11.39 5.58 9.10
N GLY A 49 10.93 5.84 7.88
CA GLY A 49 11.64 6.73 6.97
C GLY A 49 11.82 8.14 7.52
N ALA A 50 10.78 8.67 8.19
CA ALA A 50 10.85 9.99 8.79
C ALA A 50 11.84 10.04 9.93
N VAL A 51 11.82 9.04 10.81
CA VAL A 51 12.75 8.94 11.94
C VAL A 51 14.19 8.85 11.42
N LYS A 52 14.41 8.00 10.42
CA LYS A 52 15.73 7.81 9.84
C LYS A 52 16.27 9.09 9.20
N SER A 53 15.40 9.89 8.58
CA SER A 53 15.81 11.12 7.92
C SER A 53 16.17 12.22 8.91
N GLY A 54 15.66 12.17 10.12
CA GLY A 54 15.84 13.21 11.12
C GLY A 54 15.16 14.53 10.75
N SER A 55 14.33 14.55 9.72
CA SER A 55 13.71 15.78 9.22
C SER A 55 12.33 15.98 9.84
N GLU A 56 12.17 17.12 10.54
CA GLU A 56 10.89 17.49 11.11
C GLU A 56 9.84 17.70 10.03
N LYS A 57 10.25 18.28 8.89
CA LYS A 57 9.36 18.48 7.77
C LYS A 57 8.81 17.13 7.26
N HIS A 58 9.69 16.16 7.11
CA HIS A 58 9.29 14.83 6.63
C HIS A 58 8.35 14.17 7.63
N PHE A 59 8.65 14.29 8.92
CA PHE A 59 7.78 13.74 9.95
C PHE A 59 6.37 14.35 9.89
N ASN A 60 6.30 15.66 9.70
CA ASN A 60 5.01 16.35 9.58
C ASN A 60 4.25 15.93 8.33
N GLU A 61 4.96 15.66 7.23
CA GLU A 61 4.33 15.16 6.02
C GLU A 61 3.73 13.77 6.21
N VAL A 62 4.42 12.90 6.94
CA VAL A 62 3.90 11.56 7.25
C VAL A 62 2.66 11.68 8.14
N ASN A 63 2.68 12.57 9.12
CA ASN A 63 1.50 12.82 9.95
C ASN A 63 0.31 13.26 9.10
N ARG A 64 0.55 14.09 8.11
CA ARG A 64 -0.51 14.57 7.25
C ARG A 64 -1.11 13.45 6.42
N ILE A 65 -0.27 12.58 5.85
CA ILE A 65 -0.75 11.42 5.07
C ILE A 65 -1.55 10.47 5.97
N SER A 66 -1.05 10.20 7.17
CA SER A 66 -1.75 9.33 8.11
C SER A 66 -3.14 9.84 8.47
N SER A 67 -3.31 11.17 8.47
CA SER A 67 -4.60 11.78 8.77
C SER A 67 -5.51 11.88 7.56
N LEU A 68 -4.92 11.91 6.36
CA LEU A 68 -5.67 12.09 5.13
C LEU A 68 -6.45 10.83 4.74
N PHE A 69 -5.84 9.67 4.90
CA PHE A 69 -6.43 8.42 4.48
C PHE A 69 -6.91 7.61 5.68
N GLU A 70 -8.04 6.92 5.49
CA GLU A 70 -8.51 5.96 6.47
C GLU A 70 -7.57 4.76 6.47
N SER A 71 -7.28 4.19 7.63
CA SER A 71 -6.30 3.10 7.72
C SER A 71 -6.94 1.79 8.13
N TYR A 72 -6.30 0.70 7.71
CA TYR A 72 -6.64 -0.64 8.14
C TYR A 72 -5.58 -1.14 9.11
N SER A 73 -6.03 -1.74 10.21
CA SER A 73 -5.12 -2.38 11.17
C SER A 73 -4.68 -3.74 10.63
N ILE A 74 -3.63 -4.29 11.23
CA ILE A 74 -3.18 -5.64 10.89
C ILE A 74 -4.16 -6.62 11.53
N LEU A 75 -5.08 -7.17 10.76
CA LEU A 75 -6.12 -8.05 11.28
C LEU A 75 -6.13 -9.45 10.69
N TYR A 76 -5.62 -9.61 9.51
CA TYR A 76 -5.81 -10.85 8.75
C TYR A 76 -4.61 -11.79 8.90
N LEU A 77 -4.37 -12.21 10.13
CA LEU A 77 -3.19 -12.99 10.47
C LEU A 77 -3.18 -14.38 9.83
N LEU A 78 -4.34 -15.03 9.78
CA LEU A 78 -4.44 -16.33 9.13
C LEU A 78 -4.20 -16.22 7.62
N LYS A 79 -4.77 -15.19 6.99
CA LYS A 79 -4.56 -14.98 5.55
C LYS A 79 -3.08 -14.72 5.26
N TYR A 80 -2.40 -13.94 6.12
CA TYR A 80 -0.97 -13.74 6.01
C TYR A 80 -0.22 -15.09 6.03
N ALA A 81 -0.58 -15.97 6.97
CA ALA A 81 0.08 -17.26 7.10
C ALA A 81 -0.13 -18.13 5.85
N GLU A 82 -1.35 -18.08 5.28
CA GLU A 82 -1.66 -18.82 4.07
C GLU A 82 -0.87 -18.32 2.87
N ILE A 83 -0.78 -17.00 2.72
CA ILE A 83 0.00 -16.38 1.65
C ILE A 83 1.47 -16.78 1.77
N ARG A 84 2.00 -16.64 2.98
CA ARG A 84 3.40 -16.95 3.24
C ARG A 84 3.74 -18.38 2.89
N TRP A 85 2.90 -19.33 3.31
CA TRP A 85 3.16 -20.75 3.04
C TRP A 85 3.10 -21.04 1.54
N GLU A 86 2.11 -20.47 0.83
CA GLU A 86 2.00 -20.66 -0.61
C GLU A 86 3.24 -20.15 -1.34
N LEU A 87 3.73 -18.99 -0.96
CA LEU A 87 4.92 -18.42 -1.59
C LEU A 87 6.19 -19.19 -1.24
N GLU A 88 6.30 -19.65 0.00
CA GLU A 88 7.47 -20.43 0.41
C GLU A 88 7.53 -21.76 -0.34
N LYS A 89 6.39 -22.42 -0.53
CA LYS A 89 6.35 -23.66 -1.29
C LYS A 89 6.82 -23.47 -2.73
N LYS A 90 6.59 -22.33 -3.30
CA LYS A 90 6.96 -22.02 -4.68
C LYS A 90 8.32 -21.38 -4.82
N GLY A 91 8.99 -21.08 -3.71
CA GLY A 91 10.26 -20.38 -3.75
C GLY A 91 10.14 -18.94 -4.19
N LEU A 92 8.97 -18.32 -3.99
CA LEU A 92 8.68 -16.96 -4.44
C LEU A 92 8.48 -15.99 -3.29
N LYS A 93 9.19 -16.19 -2.20
CA LYS A 93 9.02 -15.41 -0.97
C LYS A 93 9.14 -13.89 -1.20
N ILE A 94 8.30 -13.12 -0.51
CA ILE A 94 8.41 -11.67 -0.46
C ILE A 94 8.47 -11.26 1.00
N GLY A 95 8.67 -9.97 1.27
CA GLY A 95 8.79 -9.50 2.65
C GLY A 95 7.50 -9.65 3.46
N ASP A 96 7.64 -9.76 4.77
CA ASP A 96 6.49 -9.94 5.66
C ASP A 96 5.54 -8.75 5.60
N MET A 97 6.06 -7.53 5.56
CA MET A 97 5.23 -6.32 5.50
C MET A 97 4.34 -6.36 4.26
N ASP A 98 4.91 -6.73 3.11
CA ASP A 98 4.14 -6.84 1.87
C ASP A 98 3.05 -7.89 1.98
N MET A 99 3.34 -9.01 2.68
CA MET A 99 2.35 -10.07 2.84
C MET A 99 1.19 -9.65 3.75
N PHE A 100 1.46 -8.83 4.77
CA PHE A 100 0.39 -8.28 5.61
C PHE A 100 -0.50 -7.32 4.81
N ILE A 101 0.11 -6.48 3.98
CA ILE A 101 -0.63 -5.56 3.12
C ILE A 101 -1.49 -6.35 2.14
N ALA A 102 -0.92 -7.37 1.51
CA ALA A 102 -1.64 -8.22 0.57
C ALA A 102 -2.80 -8.96 1.24
N ALA A 103 -2.60 -9.45 2.46
CA ALA A 103 -3.66 -10.13 3.20
C ALA A 103 -4.86 -9.20 3.41
N THR A 104 -4.59 -7.95 3.77
CA THR A 104 -5.64 -6.95 3.94
C THR A 104 -6.38 -6.71 2.62
N ALA A 105 -5.63 -6.55 1.53
CA ALA A 105 -6.23 -6.29 0.22
C ALA A 105 -7.13 -7.44 -0.23
N LEU A 106 -6.69 -8.68 -0.01
CA LEU A 106 -7.50 -9.84 -0.40
C LEU A 106 -8.77 -9.96 0.43
N GLU A 107 -8.66 -9.82 1.75
CA GLU A 107 -9.81 -10.01 2.63
C GLU A 107 -10.82 -8.88 2.54
N GLU A 108 -10.37 -7.67 2.26
CA GLU A 108 -11.24 -6.51 2.14
C GLU A 108 -11.64 -6.21 0.68
N ASP A 109 -11.17 -7.03 -0.24
CA ASP A 109 -11.45 -6.86 -1.69
C ASP A 109 -11.00 -5.49 -2.19
N LEU A 110 -9.75 -5.15 -1.88
CA LEU A 110 -9.16 -3.87 -2.27
C LEU A 110 -8.21 -4.04 -3.46
N ILE A 111 -8.04 -2.96 -4.21
CA ILE A 111 -7.04 -2.91 -5.27
C ILE A 111 -5.77 -2.34 -4.64
N ILE A 112 -4.68 -3.11 -4.66
CA ILE A 112 -3.43 -2.61 -4.13
C ILE A 112 -2.75 -1.73 -5.16
N VAL A 113 -2.28 -0.57 -4.73
CA VAL A 113 -1.61 0.38 -5.62
C VAL A 113 -0.14 0.41 -5.24
N THR A 114 0.71 -0.08 -6.14
CA THR A 114 2.12 -0.26 -5.86
C THR A 114 2.94 -0.17 -7.14
N GLY A 115 4.19 0.28 -7.03
CA GLY A 115 5.16 0.15 -8.10
C GLY A 115 5.89 -1.19 -8.08
N ASN A 116 5.74 -1.95 -6.98
CA ASN A 116 6.43 -3.22 -6.81
C ASN A 116 5.57 -4.38 -7.32
N THR A 117 5.18 -4.29 -8.57
CA THR A 117 4.24 -5.24 -9.17
C THR A 117 4.80 -6.66 -9.23
N ASP A 118 6.14 -6.79 -9.37
CA ASP A 118 6.75 -8.12 -9.42
C ASP A 118 6.49 -8.94 -8.16
N HIS A 119 6.60 -8.30 -7.00
CA HIS A 119 6.37 -8.99 -5.73
C HIS A 119 4.90 -9.35 -5.56
N PHE A 120 4.03 -8.38 -5.74
CA PHE A 120 2.60 -8.60 -5.48
C PHE A 120 1.92 -9.49 -6.51
N SER A 121 2.45 -9.53 -7.74
CA SER A 121 1.90 -10.42 -8.77
C SER A 121 2.11 -11.90 -8.45
N ARG A 122 2.98 -12.21 -7.50
CA ARG A 122 3.20 -13.60 -7.06
C ARG A 122 2.03 -14.12 -6.21
N ILE A 123 1.14 -13.23 -5.80
CA ILE A 123 0.00 -13.58 -4.92
C ILE A 123 -1.26 -13.73 -5.76
N GLU A 124 -1.81 -14.95 -5.75
CA GLU A 124 -2.97 -15.26 -6.56
C GLU A 124 -4.20 -14.48 -6.09
N GLY A 125 -4.95 -13.96 -7.04
CA GLY A 125 -6.21 -13.29 -6.75
C GLY A 125 -6.08 -11.83 -6.37
N LEU A 126 -4.87 -11.30 -6.24
CA LEU A 126 -4.65 -9.92 -5.83
C LEU A 126 -4.85 -8.97 -7.02
N LYS A 127 -5.63 -7.92 -6.82
CA LYS A 127 -5.83 -6.88 -7.84
C LYS A 127 -4.78 -5.80 -7.63
N ILE A 128 -4.07 -5.45 -8.69
CA ILE A 128 -2.92 -4.54 -8.60
C ILE A 128 -3.02 -3.44 -9.65
N GLU A 129 -2.71 -2.20 -9.24
CA GLU A 129 -2.54 -1.09 -10.17
C GLU A 129 -1.22 -0.39 -9.86
N ASN A 130 -0.59 0.13 -10.89
CA ASN A 130 0.63 0.92 -10.74
C ASN A 130 0.34 2.35 -11.18
N TRP A 131 0.34 3.28 -10.22
CA TRP A 131 0.05 4.69 -10.50
C TRP A 131 1.31 5.50 -10.81
N MET A 132 2.48 4.87 -10.74
CA MET A 132 3.73 5.57 -11.00
C MET A 132 4.03 5.71 -12.48
N GLU A 133 3.38 4.88 -13.27
CA GLU A 133 3.49 4.96 -14.72
C GLU A 133 2.36 5.81 -15.27
N ARG A 134 2.62 6.44 -16.40
CA ARG A 134 1.65 7.33 -17.02
C ARG A 134 0.41 6.66 -17.53
#